data_3cea62e6c79a5bad76c279a9b3753701
#
_entry.id   3cea62e6c79a5bad76c279a9b3753701
#
_cell.length_a   1.000
_cell.length_b   1.000
_cell.length_c   1.000
_cell.angle_alpha   90.00
_cell.angle_beta   90.00
_cell.angle_gamma   90.00
#
_symmetry.space_group_name_H-M   'P 1'
#
loop_
_entity.id
_entity.type
_entity.pdbx_description
1 polymer ?
#
loop_
_entity_poly.entity_id
_entity_poly.type
_entity_poly.pdbx_seq_one_letter_code
_entity_poly.pdbx_strand_id
1 'polypeptide(L)'
;KRMNRILEVNESSHYAVVEAGTSQGMLDAYLRKHHPQLKHSLPDAPPAATIAGNIAIHGSGHLSQSEGGFHSEMVTGLEVVLPTGELVKLGSCSTVPAWFSRAPLPDLAGLFLGWNGTTGVITKVGIKLFPRPKYHDVLVYMTEDIDLAPMVLDRVIGTSMAEDINYALAPKPDYLRGFQMTVVNFTANTEEELAFKRKTLRSVMKDLYETRDSGFMPVPPNMKAGFLEAPQKALSKFADVRKGGGFEYVGAIMPIERIPDACRAGMEITARHGITYSLGARIIGRGNAAMFFFAYPFNRVDMDEVERVKKALEETNETALALGGIPWKTEVQGQQAILRQMEPGTYALMKRIRAVLDPEGIMNPGNWEVA
;
A
#
# COMPACT_ATOMS: atom_id res chain seq x y z
N LYS A 1 11.61 8.86 17.45
CA LYS A 1 10.68 8.41 18.52
C LYS A 1 10.41 9.46 19.62
N ARG A 2 11.00 10.66 19.56
CA ARG A 2 10.73 11.73 20.55
C ARG A 2 9.52 12.60 20.14
N MET A 3 9.35 12.86 18.83
CA MET A 3 8.22 13.62 18.28
C MET A 3 7.08 12.65 17.97
N ASN A 4 6.30 12.25 18.97
CA ASN A 4 5.28 11.21 18.85
C ASN A 4 3.92 11.57 19.46
N ARG A 5 3.66 12.87 19.64
CA ARG A 5 2.39 13.33 20.21
C ARG A 5 1.30 13.38 19.14
N ILE A 6 0.09 13.02 19.55
CA ILE A 6 -1.14 13.34 18.81
C ILE A 6 -1.56 14.73 19.31
N LEU A 7 -1.53 15.71 18.43
CA LEU A 7 -1.69 17.12 18.78
C LEU A 7 -3.14 17.57 18.76
N GLU A 8 -3.91 17.05 17.81
CA GLU A 8 -5.30 17.40 17.59
C GLU A 8 -6.04 16.23 16.94
N VAL A 9 -7.31 16.06 17.29
CA VAL A 9 -8.30 15.27 16.55
C VAL A 9 -9.53 16.13 16.37
N ASN A 10 -9.88 16.43 15.12
CA ASN A 10 -11.07 17.18 14.79
C ASN A 10 -12.17 16.24 14.31
N GLU A 11 -13.18 16.02 15.16
CA GLU A 11 -14.27 15.08 14.87
C GLU A 11 -15.25 15.59 13.82
N SER A 12 -15.41 16.90 13.71
CA SER A 12 -16.35 17.51 12.75
C SER A 12 -15.77 17.55 11.33
N SER A 13 -14.46 17.80 11.21
CA SER A 13 -13.77 17.89 9.91
C SER A 13 -12.94 16.66 9.60
N HIS A 14 -13.04 15.60 10.43
CA HIS A 14 -12.44 14.30 10.25
C HIS A 14 -10.94 14.35 9.89
N TYR A 15 -10.13 15.00 10.71
CA TYR A 15 -8.67 14.96 10.58
C TYR A 15 -7.98 14.82 11.94
N ALA A 16 -6.76 14.34 11.92
CA ALA A 16 -5.86 14.37 13.07
C ALA A 16 -4.56 15.08 12.70
N VAL A 17 -3.97 15.77 13.66
CA VAL A 17 -2.62 16.34 13.55
C VAL A 17 -1.68 15.58 14.47
N VAL A 18 -0.61 15.03 13.90
CA VAL A 18 0.35 14.21 14.64
C VAL A 18 1.78 14.67 14.39
N GLU A 19 2.64 14.45 15.36
CA GLU A 19 4.10 14.58 15.16
C GLU A 19 4.65 13.41 14.34
N ALA A 20 5.74 13.64 13.61
CA ALA A 20 6.29 12.70 12.64
C ALA A 20 6.63 11.30 13.19
N GLY A 21 7.01 11.21 14.47
CA GLY A 21 7.34 9.96 15.15
C GLY A 21 6.12 9.21 15.71
N THR A 22 4.90 9.71 15.55
CA THR A 22 3.68 9.00 15.95
C THR A 22 3.53 7.76 15.10
N SER A 23 3.38 6.60 15.77
CA SER A 23 3.20 5.33 15.06
C SER A 23 1.74 5.09 14.67
N GLN A 24 1.55 4.25 13.67
CA GLN A 24 0.23 3.82 13.21
C GLN A 24 -0.59 3.21 14.35
N GLY A 25 0.02 2.33 15.15
CA GLY A 25 -0.64 1.70 16.29
C GLY A 25 -0.96 2.67 17.42
N MET A 26 -0.13 3.71 17.64
CA MET A 26 -0.44 4.75 18.65
C MET A 26 -1.68 5.54 18.26
N LEU A 27 -1.79 5.97 17.00
CA LEU A 27 -2.97 6.71 16.54
C LEU A 27 -4.22 5.83 16.57
N ASP A 28 -4.15 4.57 16.12
CA ASP A 28 -5.31 3.67 16.17
C ASP A 28 -5.78 3.42 17.60
N ALA A 29 -4.87 3.14 18.53
CA ALA A 29 -5.20 2.94 19.94
C ALA A 29 -5.81 4.20 20.57
N TYR A 30 -5.27 5.37 20.24
CA TYR A 30 -5.80 6.65 20.71
C TYR A 30 -7.21 6.91 20.20
N LEU A 31 -7.44 6.73 18.89
CA LEU A 31 -8.76 6.88 18.28
C LEU A 31 -9.77 5.91 18.89
N ARG A 32 -9.43 4.62 19.03
CA ARG A 32 -10.31 3.62 19.66
C ARG A 32 -10.74 4.01 21.07
N LYS A 33 -9.84 4.63 21.82
CA LYS A 33 -10.08 5.01 23.22
C LYS A 33 -10.85 6.31 23.37
N HIS A 34 -10.53 7.32 22.57
CA HIS A 34 -11.02 8.69 22.77
C HIS A 34 -12.00 9.15 21.69
N HIS A 35 -11.95 8.56 20.48
CA HIS A 35 -12.78 8.91 19.33
C HIS A 35 -13.24 7.62 18.61
N PRO A 36 -13.98 6.72 19.30
CA PRO A 36 -14.29 5.37 18.81
C PRO A 36 -15.08 5.35 17.50
N GLN A 37 -15.77 6.44 17.16
CA GLN A 37 -16.51 6.63 15.91
C GLN A 37 -15.60 6.90 14.69
N LEU A 38 -14.29 7.16 14.92
CA LEU A 38 -13.34 7.48 13.87
C LEU A 38 -12.27 6.40 13.72
N LYS A 39 -11.74 6.25 12.51
CA LYS A 39 -10.58 5.43 12.18
C LYS A 39 -9.67 6.16 11.19
N HIS A 40 -8.42 5.74 11.08
CA HIS A 40 -7.54 6.10 9.97
C HIS A 40 -7.22 4.87 9.11
N SER A 41 -6.65 5.06 7.94
CA SER A 41 -6.18 3.95 7.11
C SER A 41 -4.92 3.34 7.71
N LEU A 42 -4.99 2.03 8.04
CA LEU A 42 -3.85 1.28 8.59
C LEU A 42 -3.12 0.54 7.47
N PRO A 43 -1.79 0.65 7.38
CA PRO A 43 -0.99 -0.16 6.47
C PRO A 43 -0.83 -1.59 6.98
N ASP A 44 -0.39 -2.51 6.10
CA ASP A 44 0.04 -3.86 6.50
C ASP A 44 1.42 -3.88 7.18
N ALA A 45 2.04 -2.72 7.32
CA ALA A 45 3.29 -2.54 8.06
C ALA A 45 3.10 -2.79 9.57
N PRO A 46 4.17 -3.11 10.31
CA PRO A 46 4.10 -3.26 11.75
C PRO A 46 3.49 -2.02 12.43
N PRO A 47 2.73 -2.18 13.52
CA PRO A 47 2.10 -1.03 14.24
C PRO A 47 3.09 0.03 14.71
N ALA A 48 4.38 -0.30 14.82
CA ALA A 48 5.46 0.62 15.16
C ALA A 48 5.92 1.52 14.00
N ALA A 49 5.48 1.27 12.76
CA ALA A 49 5.75 2.14 11.61
C ALA A 49 5.16 3.52 11.86
N THR A 50 5.93 4.58 11.55
CA THR A 50 5.49 5.96 11.77
C THR A 50 4.57 6.44 10.65
N ILE A 51 3.64 7.32 10.98
CA ILE A 51 2.72 7.92 10.01
C ILE A 51 3.50 8.73 8.98
N ALA A 52 4.41 9.61 9.42
CA ALA A 52 5.21 10.43 8.51
C ALA A 52 6.08 9.58 7.58
N GLY A 53 6.77 8.54 8.09
CA GLY A 53 7.56 7.65 7.26
C GLY A 53 6.73 6.90 6.22
N ASN A 54 5.53 6.48 6.58
CA ASN A 54 4.63 5.80 5.66
C ASN A 54 4.13 6.72 4.53
N ILE A 55 3.71 7.95 4.85
CA ILE A 55 3.23 8.89 3.82
C ILE A 55 4.36 9.39 2.91
N ALA A 56 5.56 9.58 3.46
CA ALA A 56 6.73 10.10 2.71
C ALA A 56 7.16 9.17 1.55
N ILE A 57 6.82 7.90 1.62
CA ILE A 57 7.14 6.88 0.61
C ILE A 57 5.89 6.33 -0.08
N HIS A 58 4.80 7.09 -0.14
CA HIS A 58 3.52 6.68 -0.72
C HIS A 58 3.02 5.34 -0.16
N GLY A 59 2.99 5.18 1.18
CA GLY A 59 2.43 4.00 1.81
C GLY A 59 0.95 3.81 1.49
N SER A 60 0.47 2.58 1.54
CA SER A 60 -0.92 2.22 1.32
C SER A 60 -1.45 1.39 2.49
N GLY A 61 -2.76 1.24 2.58
CA GLY A 61 -3.43 0.48 3.62
C GLY A 61 -4.83 0.05 3.22
N HIS A 62 -5.59 -0.46 4.16
CA HIS A 62 -6.89 -1.08 3.90
C HIS A 62 -7.97 -0.11 3.38
N LEU A 63 -7.79 1.21 3.50
CA LEU A 63 -8.67 2.22 2.87
C LEU A 63 -8.12 2.75 1.53
N SER A 64 -7.02 2.20 1.03
CA SER A 64 -6.43 2.65 -0.24
C SER A 64 -7.31 2.36 -1.46
N GLN A 65 -8.22 1.38 -1.36
CA GLN A 65 -9.21 1.10 -2.39
C GLN A 65 -10.37 2.11 -2.34
N SER A 66 -10.97 2.34 -1.17
CA SER A 66 -12.24 3.07 -1.07
C SER A 66 -12.07 4.59 -0.94
N GLU A 67 -11.01 5.06 -0.29
CA GLU A 67 -10.89 6.46 0.15
C GLU A 67 -9.77 7.26 -0.55
N GLY A 68 -9.02 6.64 -1.41
CA GLY A 68 -7.90 7.24 -2.13
C GLY A 68 -6.88 6.18 -2.49
N GLY A 69 -5.79 6.50 -3.16
CA GLY A 69 -4.76 5.53 -3.51
C GLY A 69 -3.79 5.30 -2.36
N PHE A 70 -2.90 6.24 -2.18
CA PHE A 70 -1.86 6.18 -1.16
C PHE A 70 -2.23 6.99 0.09
N HIS A 71 -1.60 6.66 1.22
CA HIS A 71 -1.75 7.46 2.44
C HIS A 71 -1.28 8.92 2.26
N SER A 72 -0.35 9.18 1.34
CA SER A 72 0.05 10.54 0.95
C SER A 72 -1.10 11.37 0.36
N GLU A 73 -2.11 10.75 -0.25
CA GLU A 73 -3.32 11.41 -0.75
C GLU A 73 -4.32 11.74 0.38
N MET A 74 -4.17 11.05 1.52
CA MET A 74 -4.96 11.30 2.72
C MET A 74 -4.34 12.41 3.62
N VAL A 75 -3.21 12.99 3.22
CA VAL A 75 -2.57 14.12 3.93
C VAL A 75 -3.38 15.39 3.72
N THR A 76 -3.68 16.08 4.81
CA THR A 76 -4.40 17.35 4.81
C THR A 76 -3.48 18.57 4.97
N GLY A 77 -2.26 18.36 5.46
CA GLY A 77 -1.23 19.38 5.60
C GLY A 77 0.07 18.80 6.15
N LEU A 78 1.16 19.52 5.96
CA LEU A 78 2.48 19.18 6.48
C LEU A 78 3.14 20.37 7.17
N GLU A 79 3.95 20.08 8.16
CA GLU A 79 4.99 20.97 8.67
C GLU A 79 6.34 20.33 8.36
N VAL A 80 7.25 21.07 7.75
CA VAL A 80 8.52 20.57 7.22
C VAL A 80 9.64 21.52 7.59
N VAL A 81 10.78 20.97 7.98
CA VAL A 81 12.05 21.71 8.04
C VAL A 81 12.78 21.52 6.72
N LEU A 82 13.03 22.61 6.02
CA LEU A 82 13.81 22.64 4.79
C LEU A 82 15.29 22.38 5.06
N PRO A 83 16.08 21.96 4.06
CA PRO A 83 17.52 21.79 4.20
C PRO A 83 18.24 23.05 4.68
N THR A 84 17.71 24.24 4.39
CA THR A 84 18.18 25.56 4.86
C THR A 84 17.90 25.83 6.34
N GLY A 85 17.15 24.94 7.02
CA GLY A 85 16.75 25.10 8.43
C GLY A 85 15.43 25.85 8.64
N GLU A 86 14.80 26.35 7.58
CA GLU A 86 13.52 27.04 7.65
C GLU A 86 12.38 26.08 7.96
N LEU A 87 11.44 26.50 8.82
CA LEU A 87 10.23 25.79 9.13
C LEU A 87 9.08 26.30 8.25
N VAL A 88 8.48 25.43 7.46
CA VAL A 88 7.36 25.76 6.58
C VAL A 88 6.13 24.92 6.90
N LYS A 89 4.94 25.48 6.68
CA LYS A 89 3.66 24.78 6.77
C LYS A 89 2.99 24.77 5.40
N LEU A 90 2.39 23.64 5.05
CA LEU A 90 1.80 23.37 3.73
C LEU A 90 0.35 22.90 3.88
N GLY A 91 -0.55 23.44 3.06
CA GLY A 91 -1.98 23.23 3.16
C GLY A 91 -2.67 24.30 4.00
N SER A 92 -3.91 24.08 4.43
CA SER A 92 -4.72 25.07 5.17
C SER A 92 -4.02 25.64 6.40
N CYS A 93 -3.19 24.84 7.06
CA CYS A 93 -2.40 25.24 8.24
C CYS A 93 -1.33 26.32 7.93
N SER A 94 -1.05 26.60 6.67
CA SER A 94 -0.15 27.72 6.28
C SER A 94 -0.83 29.07 6.36
N THR A 95 -2.17 29.11 6.37
CA THR A 95 -2.95 30.34 6.29
C THR A 95 -3.86 30.52 7.52
N VAL A 96 -4.44 29.43 8.02
CA VAL A 96 -5.33 29.42 9.19
C VAL A 96 -4.88 28.36 10.20
N PRO A 97 -5.21 28.50 11.49
CA PRO A 97 -4.80 27.53 12.50
C PRO A 97 -5.61 26.22 12.48
N ALA A 98 -5.80 25.64 11.27
CA ALA A 98 -6.58 24.43 11.06
C ALA A 98 -5.96 23.58 9.93
N TRP A 99 -6.07 22.25 10.02
CA TRP A 99 -5.36 21.28 9.18
C TRP A 99 -6.30 20.43 8.30
N PHE A 100 -7.32 21.02 7.71
CA PHE A 100 -8.41 20.28 7.07
C PHE A 100 -8.18 19.93 5.59
N SER A 101 -7.30 20.66 4.85
CA SER A 101 -7.12 20.43 3.41
C SER A 101 -5.82 20.99 2.86
N ARG A 102 -5.30 20.38 1.79
CA ARG A 102 -4.23 20.95 0.95
C ARG A 102 -4.78 21.92 -0.09
N ALA A 103 -5.94 21.61 -0.64
CA ALA A 103 -6.65 22.51 -1.54
C ALA A 103 -7.43 23.58 -0.74
N PRO A 104 -7.71 24.79 -1.32
CA PRO A 104 -7.47 25.20 -2.70
C PRO A 104 -6.10 25.86 -2.95
N LEU A 105 -5.17 25.79 -2.00
CA LEU A 105 -3.84 26.36 -2.17
C LEU A 105 -3.00 25.53 -3.18
N PRO A 106 -1.95 26.12 -3.79
CA PRO A 106 -0.98 25.34 -4.56
C PRO A 106 -0.44 24.18 -3.73
N ASP A 107 -0.51 22.95 -4.28
CA ASP A 107 -0.15 21.74 -3.55
C ASP A 107 1.37 21.52 -3.51
N LEU A 108 2.03 22.18 -2.58
CA LEU A 108 3.45 22.05 -2.33
C LEU A 108 3.79 20.80 -1.50
N ALA A 109 2.82 20.11 -0.91
CA ALA A 109 3.06 18.90 -0.14
C ALA A 109 3.68 17.79 -1.00
N GLY A 110 3.36 17.74 -2.30
CA GLY A 110 3.97 16.83 -3.27
C GLY A 110 5.49 16.94 -3.38
N LEU A 111 6.08 18.06 -2.99
CA LEU A 111 7.55 18.25 -2.95
C LEU A 111 8.25 17.46 -1.83
N PHE A 112 7.47 16.88 -0.89
CA PHE A 112 7.98 16.11 0.26
C PHE A 112 7.46 14.67 0.31
N LEU A 113 6.64 14.29 -0.67
CA LEU A 113 6.03 12.96 -0.78
C LEU A 113 6.62 12.22 -1.98
N GLY A 114 7.13 11.01 -1.77
CA GLY A 114 7.80 10.22 -2.81
C GLY A 114 9.27 10.59 -3.07
N TRP A 115 9.78 11.62 -2.43
CA TRP A 115 11.15 12.13 -2.63
C TRP A 115 12.20 11.44 -1.74
N ASN A 116 11.83 10.43 -0.98
CA ASN A 116 12.72 9.69 -0.09
C ASN A 116 13.56 10.58 0.85
N GLY A 117 12.98 11.71 1.31
CA GLY A 117 13.64 12.63 2.22
C GLY A 117 14.74 13.50 1.60
N THR A 118 14.78 13.63 0.27
CA THR A 118 15.78 14.46 -0.42
C THR A 118 15.45 15.95 -0.49
N THR A 119 14.28 16.36 0.02
CA THR A 119 13.77 17.74 -0.09
C THR A 119 13.53 18.42 1.25
N GLY A 120 13.47 17.67 2.35
CA GLY A 120 13.24 18.21 3.70
C GLY A 120 12.84 17.15 4.71
N VAL A 121 12.65 17.55 5.96
CA VAL A 121 12.27 16.69 7.08
C VAL A 121 10.86 17.03 7.55
N ILE A 122 9.92 16.09 7.39
CA ILE A 122 8.56 16.24 7.89
C ILE A 122 8.57 16.17 9.41
N THR A 123 7.98 17.16 10.08
CA THR A 123 7.89 17.26 11.55
C THR A 123 6.48 17.04 12.06
N LYS A 124 5.45 17.48 11.32
CA LYS A 124 4.04 17.22 11.64
C LYS A 124 3.24 16.87 10.39
N VAL A 125 2.19 16.12 10.60
CA VAL A 125 1.28 15.64 9.57
C VAL A 125 -0.16 15.88 10.00
N GLY A 126 -0.94 16.53 9.16
CA GLY A 126 -2.39 16.43 9.15
C GLY A 126 -2.83 15.25 8.29
N ILE A 127 -3.66 14.37 8.82
CA ILE A 127 -4.14 13.18 8.11
C ILE A 127 -5.65 13.04 8.22
N LYS A 128 -6.31 12.62 7.13
CA LYS A 128 -7.76 12.35 7.10
C LYS A 128 -8.11 11.22 8.05
N LEU A 129 -9.24 11.38 8.70
CA LEU A 129 -9.94 10.34 9.45
C LEU A 129 -11.24 9.98 8.71
N PHE A 130 -11.75 8.80 9.01
CA PHE A 130 -12.92 8.24 8.38
C PHE A 130 -13.90 7.72 9.44
N PRO A 131 -15.21 7.73 9.20
CA PRO A 131 -16.16 7.10 10.09
C PRO A 131 -15.84 5.63 10.28
N ARG A 132 -15.93 5.12 11.50
CA ARG A 132 -15.75 3.71 11.82
C ARG A 132 -17.07 2.97 11.62
N PRO A 133 -17.15 2.03 10.67
CA PRO A 133 -18.36 1.25 10.44
C PRO A 133 -18.61 0.28 11.60
N LYS A 134 -19.88 -0.06 11.81
CA LYS A 134 -20.30 -0.98 12.90
C LYS A 134 -20.09 -2.45 12.55
N TYR A 135 -20.27 -2.80 11.28
CA TYR A 135 -20.25 -4.16 10.79
C TYR A 135 -19.18 -4.33 9.73
N HIS A 136 -18.53 -5.49 9.75
CA HIS A 136 -17.48 -5.87 8.79
C HIS A 136 -17.75 -7.30 8.31
N ASP A 137 -17.46 -7.54 7.05
CA ASP A 137 -17.47 -8.88 6.49
C ASP A 137 -16.40 -9.05 5.42
N VAL A 138 -16.13 -10.31 5.06
CA VAL A 138 -15.16 -10.68 4.04
C VAL A 138 -15.72 -11.78 3.16
N LEU A 139 -15.47 -11.66 1.87
CA LEU A 139 -15.64 -12.73 0.90
C LEU A 139 -14.27 -13.09 0.33
N VAL A 140 -14.04 -14.40 0.16
CA VAL A 140 -12.83 -14.91 -0.49
C VAL A 140 -13.29 -15.70 -1.71
N TYR A 141 -12.96 -15.18 -2.88
CA TYR A 141 -13.21 -15.85 -4.16
C TYR A 141 -11.94 -16.56 -4.60
N MET A 142 -12.05 -17.79 -5.04
CA MET A 142 -10.93 -18.62 -5.48
C MET A 142 -11.15 -19.12 -6.91
N THR A 143 -10.07 -19.18 -7.69
CA THR A 143 -10.06 -19.80 -9.02
C THR A 143 -8.66 -20.32 -9.35
N GLU A 144 -8.57 -21.33 -10.20
CA GLU A 144 -7.30 -21.81 -10.75
C GLU A 144 -6.85 -20.99 -11.97
N ASP A 145 -7.81 -20.32 -12.64
CA ASP A 145 -7.54 -19.54 -13.86
C ASP A 145 -7.02 -18.14 -13.50
N ILE A 146 -5.70 -17.95 -13.67
CA ILE A 146 -5.02 -16.69 -13.39
C ILE A 146 -5.51 -15.55 -14.29
N ASP A 147 -5.98 -15.86 -15.51
CA ASP A 147 -6.44 -14.85 -16.45
C ASP A 147 -7.81 -14.27 -16.10
N LEU A 148 -8.52 -14.90 -15.16
CA LEU A 148 -9.76 -14.34 -14.61
C LEU A 148 -9.53 -13.18 -13.61
N ALA A 149 -8.32 -12.99 -13.09
CA ALA A 149 -8.07 -12.00 -12.05
C ALA A 149 -8.55 -10.58 -12.44
N PRO A 150 -8.23 -10.00 -13.60
CA PRO A 150 -8.69 -8.67 -13.96
C PRO A 150 -10.22 -8.57 -14.04
N MET A 151 -10.88 -9.58 -14.59
CA MET A 151 -12.36 -9.62 -14.70
C MET A 151 -13.01 -9.69 -13.31
N VAL A 152 -12.51 -10.55 -12.44
CA VAL A 152 -13.02 -10.68 -11.06
C VAL A 152 -12.87 -9.34 -10.32
N LEU A 153 -11.70 -8.72 -10.43
CA LEU A 153 -11.40 -7.43 -9.79
C LEU A 153 -12.30 -6.33 -10.32
N ASP A 154 -12.45 -6.20 -11.65
CA ASP A 154 -13.30 -5.20 -12.29
C ASP A 154 -14.77 -5.30 -11.83
N ARG A 155 -15.31 -6.52 -11.77
CA ARG A 155 -16.68 -6.76 -11.30
C ARG A 155 -16.87 -6.33 -9.84
N VAL A 156 -15.91 -6.62 -8.97
CA VAL A 156 -15.96 -6.19 -7.56
C VAL A 156 -15.85 -4.67 -7.45
N ILE A 157 -14.89 -4.07 -8.15
CA ILE A 157 -14.66 -2.62 -8.21
C ILE A 157 -15.93 -1.90 -8.69
N GLY A 158 -16.55 -2.41 -9.76
CA GLY A 158 -17.77 -1.85 -10.35
C GLY A 158 -18.96 -1.79 -9.38
N THR A 159 -18.97 -2.60 -8.32
CA THR A 159 -20.01 -2.51 -7.27
C THR A 159 -19.86 -1.29 -6.36
N SER A 160 -18.66 -0.74 -6.24
CA SER A 160 -18.28 0.30 -5.27
C SER A 160 -18.59 -0.05 -3.79
N MET A 161 -18.71 -1.35 -3.47
CA MET A 161 -19.12 -1.83 -2.14
C MET A 161 -17.96 -2.32 -1.28
N ALA A 162 -16.80 -2.58 -1.89
CA ALA A 162 -15.62 -3.04 -1.18
C ALA A 162 -14.90 -1.89 -0.50
N GLU A 163 -14.48 -2.10 0.74
CA GLU A 163 -13.57 -1.21 1.46
C GLU A 163 -12.12 -1.49 1.08
N ASP A 164 -11.79 -2.77 0.90
CA ASP A 164 -10.43 -3.22 0.53
C ASP A 164 -10.52 -4.47 -0.34
N ILE A 165 -9.72 -4.52 -1.41
CA ILE A 165 -9.64 -5.65 -2.32
C ILE A 165 -8.19 -6.08 -2.42
N ASN A 166 -7.93 -7.34 -2.07
CA ASN A 166 -6.62 -7.95 -2.16
C ASN A 166 -6.69 -9.18 -3.06
N TYR A 167 -5.63 -9.37 -3.81
CA TYR A 167 -5.37 -10.55 -4.61
C TYR A 167 -4.14 -11.25 -4.07
N ALA A 168 -4.15 -12.58 -4.03
CA ALA A 168 -3.00 -13.36 -3.61
C ALA A 168 -2.91 -14.67 -4.39
N LEU A 169 -1.69 -15.02 -4.77
CA LEU A 169 -1.33 -16.33 -5.30
C LEU A 169 -0.41 -17.00 -4.27
N ALA A 170 -0.94 -18.02 -3.59
CA ALA A 170 -0.23 -18.68 -2.50
C ALA A 170 0.53 -19.92 -3.00
N PRO A 171 1.84 -20.05 -2.70
CA PRO A 171 2.60 -21.25 -2.98
C PRO A 171 2.27 -22.40 -2.02
N LYS A 172 1.66 -22.09 -0.85
CA LYS A 172 1.33 -23.05 0.22
C LYS A 172 0.07 -22.65 0.98
N PRO A 173 -0.60 -23.59 1.62
CA PRO A 173 -0.35 -25.03 1.69
C PRO A 173 -0.56 -25.73 0.33
N ASP A 174 -0.03 -26.94 0.18
CA ASP A 174 0.00 -27.66 -1.12
C ASP A 174 -1.39 -27.83 -1.77
N TYR A 175 -2.45 -27.92 -0.95
CA TYR A 175 -3.84 -28.01 -1.43
C TYR A 175 -4.38 -26.70 -2.01
N LEU A 176 -3.67 -25.57 -1.86
CA LEU A 176 -3.99 -24.28 -2.49
C LEU A 176 -3.04 -23.95 -3.65
N ARG A 177 -2.14 -24.85 -4.02
CA ARG A 177 -1.24 -24.67 -5.16
C ARG A 177 -2.04 -24.49 -6.44
N GLY A 178 -1.74 -23.40 -7.16
CA GLY A 178 -2.45 -23.04 -8.39
C GLY A 178 -3.72 -22.25 -8.17
N PHE A 179 -4.26 -22.21 -6.94
CA PHE A 179 -5.39 -21.34 -6.64
C PHE A 179 -4.92 -19.94 -6.30
N GLN A 180 -5.58 -19.00 -6.92
CA GLN A 180 -5.50 -17.60 -6.57
C GLN A 180 -6.73 -17.19 -5.78
N MET A 181 -6.56 -16.21 -4.90
CA MET A 181 -7.61 -15.70 -4.05
C MET A 181 -7.84 -14.21 -4.30
N THR A 182 -9.09 -13.81 -4.49
CA THR A 182 -9.50 -12.42 -4.36
C THR A 182 -10.22 -12.26 -3.02
N VAL A 183 -9.65 -11.45 -2.13
CA VAL A 183 -10.18 -11.18 -0.80
C VAL A 183 -10.87 -9.83 -0.83
N VAL A 184 -12.17 -9.80 -0.58
CA VAL A 184 -13.01 -8.61 -0.64
C VAL A 184 -13.50 -8.30 0.77
N ASN A 185 -12.96 -7.25 1.37
CA ASN A 185 -13.43 -6.72 2.65
C ASN A 185 -14.48 -5.64 2.40
N PHE A 186 -15.57 -5.68 3.14
CA PHE A 186 -16.64 -4.69 3.04
C PHE A 186 -17.26 -4.42 4.40
N THR A 187 -17.83 -3.25 4.54
CA THR A 187 -18.32 -2.72 5.81
C THR A 187 -19.71 -2.14 5.66
N ALA A 188 -20.42 -2.00 6.78
CA ALA A 188 -21.77 -1.44 6.82
C ALA A 188 -22.07 -0.80 8.17
N ASN A 189 -23.13 0.01 8.22
CA ASN A 189 -23.63 0.59 9.45
C ASN A 189 -24.87 -0.13 10.00
N THR A 190 -25.52 -0.99 9.18
CA THR A 190 -26.63 -1.87 9.59
C THR A 190 -26.40 -3.29 9.07
N GLU A 191 -27.11 -4.26 9.67
CA GLU A 191 -27.06 -5.66 9.23
C GLU A 191 -27.72 -5.85 7.85
N GLU A 192 -28.77 -5.10 7.58
CA GLU A 192 -29.45 -5.12 6.28
C GLU A 192 -28.53 -4.63 5.16
N GLU A 193 -27.80 -3.54 5.40
CA GLU A 193 -26.79 -3.02 4.47
C GLU A 193 -25.68 -4.06 4.24
N LEU A 194 -25.21 -4.72 5.30
CA LEU A 194 -24.18 -5.75 5.20
C LEU A 194 -24.67 -6.96 4.38
N ALA A 195 -25.90 -7.40 4.64
CA ALA A 195 -26.52 -8.51 3.91
C ALA A 195 -26.73 -8.17 2.43
N PHE A 196 -27.17 -6.94 2.13
CA PHE A 196 -27.32 -6.46 0.76
C PHE A 196 -25.98 -6.45 0.02
N LYS A 197 -24.94 -5.86 0.61
CA LYS A 197 -23.58 -5.82 0.03
C LYS A 197 -23.05 -7.23 -0.23
N ARG A 198 -23.21 -8.15 0.74
CA ARG A 198 -22.78 -9.55 0.59
C ARG A 198 -23.50 -10.23 -0.59
N LYS A 199 -24.82 -10.06 -0.70
CA LYS A 199 -25.62 -10.62 -1.80
C LYS A 199 -25.17 -10.07 -3.14
N THR A 200 -24.98 -8.77 -3.27
CA THR A 200 -24.55 -8.12 -4.51
C THR A 200 -23.14 -8.54 -4.91
N LEU A 201 -22.17 -8.51 -3.99
CA LEU A 201 -20.80 -8.94 -4.25
C LEU A 201 -20.72 -10.42 -4.68
N ARG A 202 -21.61 -11.29 -4.16
CA ARG A 202 -21.70 -12.67 -4.64
C ARG A 202 -22.36 -12.78 -6.01
N SER A 203 -23.37 -11.97 -6.28
CA SER A 203 -24.15 -12.07 -7.52
C SER A 203 -23.37 -11.66 -8.76
N VAL A 204 -22.42 -10.72 -8.66
CA VAL A 204 -21.58 -10.28 -9.79
C VAL A 204 -20.59 -11.35 -10.27
N MET A 205 -20.42 -12.43 -9.49
CA MET A 205 -19.56 -13.58 -9.83
C MET A 205 -20.34 -14.82 -10.25
N LYS A 206 -21.68 -14.75 -10.31
CA LYS A 206 -22.53 -15.97 -10.41
C LYS A 206 -22.23 -16.80 -11.66
N ASP A 207 -22.07 -16.17 -12.82
CA ASP A 207 -21.79 -16.85 -14.09
C ASP A 207 -20.40 -17.52 -14.10
N LEU A 208 -19.46 -17.03 -13.32
CA LEU A 208 -18.11 -17.63 -13.21
C LEU A 208 -18.15 -18.97 -12.48
N TYR A 209 -19.09 -19.18 -11.52
CA TYR A 209 -19.25 -20.46 -10.85
C TYR A 209 -19.78 -21.56 -11.77
N GLU A 210 -20.63 -21.17 -12.73
CA GLU A 210 -21.31 -22.10 -13.60
C GLU A 210 -20.41 -22.57 -14.75
N THR A 211 -19.33 -21.85 -15.04
CA THR A 211 -18.51 -22.07 -16.25
C THR A 211 -17.03 -22.33 -15.99
N ARG A 212 -16.54 -22.14 -14.77
CA ARG A 212 -15.11 -22.24 -14.40
C ARG A 212 -14.94 -22.93 -13.04
N ASP A 213 -13.81 -23.58 -12.84
CA ASP A 213 -13.39 -24.10 -11.52
C ASP A 213 -13.07 -22.95 -10.57
N SER A 214 -14.13 -22.34 -10.06
CA SER A 214 -14.05 -21.17 -9.22
C SER A 214 -15.20 -21.15 -8.20
N GLY A 215 -15.02 -20.40 -7.12
CA GLY A 215 -16.08 -20.30 -6.13
C GLY A 215 -15.69 -19.46 -4.92
N PHE A 216 -16.68 -19.21 -4.05
CA PHE A 216 -16.40 -18.60 -2.76
C PHE A 216 -15.97 -19.65 -1.75
N MET A 217 -14.78 -19.44 -1.18
CA MET A 217 -14.33 -20.23 -0.04
C MET A 217 -15.19 -19.90 1.19
N PRO A 218 -15.71 -20.89 1.92
CA PRO A 218 -16.28 -20.66 3.23
C PRO A 218 -15.17 -20.15 4.16
N VAL A 219 -15.36 -18.97 4.76
CA VAL A 219 -14.41 -18.41 5.71
C VAL A 219 -14.89 -18.72 7.14
N PRO A 220 -14.23 -19.64 7.86
CA PRO A 220 -14.58 -19.94 9.24
C PRO A 220 -14.45 -18.71 10.14
N PRO A 221 -15.25 -18.56 11.21
CA PRO A 221 -15.23 -17.39 12.08
C PRO A 221 -13.86 -17.04 12.65
N ASN A 222 -13.06 -18.04 12.99
CA ASN A 222 -11.69 -17.85 13.51
C ASN A 222 -10.70 -17.35 12.46
N MET A 223 -10.90 -17.66 11.18
CA MET A 223 -10.14 -17.10 10.07
C MET A 223 -10.67 -15.72 9.67
N LYS A 224 -12.00 -15.53 9.74
CA LYS A 224 -12.66 -14.27 9.39
C LYS A 224 -12.09 -13.09 10.17
N ALA A 225 -11.90 -13.23 11.48
CA ALA A 225 -11.30 -12.20 12.32
C ALA A 225 -9.92 -11.74 11.81
N GLY A 226 -9.11 -12.67 11.30
CA GLY A 226 -7.78 -12.38 10.75
C GLY A 226 -7.82 -11.51 9.47
N PHE A 227 -8.86 -11.66 8.64
CA PHE A 227 -9.04 -10.80 7.45
C PHE A 227 -9.58 -9.41 7.80
N LEU A 228 -10.34 -9.29 8.88
CA LEU A 228 -10.99 -8.05 9.29
C LEU A 228 -10.12 -7.17 10.19
N GLU A 229 -9.05 -7.73 10.77
CA GLU A 229 -8.08 -6.97 11.56
C GLU A 229 -7.06 -6.27 10.66
N ALA A 230 -6.78 -5.01 10.98
CA ALA A 230 -5.69 -4.30 10.34
C ALA A 230 -4.50 -4.19 11.34
N PRO A 231 -3.24 -4.40 10.88
CA PRO A 231 -2.86 -4.93 9.58
C PRO A 231 -3.43 -6.33 9.36
N GLN A 232 -3.69 -6.71 8.11
CA GLN A 232 -4.39 -7.96 7.79
C GLN A 232 -3.52 -9.18 8.11
N LYS A 233 -3.66 -9.70 9.31
CA LYS A 233 -2.86 -10.81 9.84
C LYS A 233 -3.01 -12.12 9.04
N ALA A 234 -4.15 -12.30 8.36
CA ALA A 234 -4.36 -13.51 7.56
C ALA A 234 -3.46 -13.53 6.32
N LEU A 235 -3.33 -12.40 5.61
CA LEU A 235 -2.46 -12.32 4.42
C LEU A 235 -0.99 -12.53 4.77
N SER A 236 -0.53 -12.04 5.93
CA SER A 236 0.85 -12.29 6.38
C SER A 236 1.14 -13.76 6.72
N LYS A 237 0.10 -14.58 6.97
CA LYS A 237 0.26 -16.02 7.17
C LYS A 237 0.36 -16.81 5.86
N PHE A 238 -0.15 -16.27 4.77
CA PHE A 238 0.00 -16.86 3.43
C PHE A 238 1.35 -16.49 2.81
N ALA A 239 1.95 -15.38 3.21
CA ALA A 239 3.36 -15.14 2.93
C ALA A 239 4.17 -16.17 3.72
N ASP A 240 4.73 -17.16 3.02
CA ASP A 240 5.48 -18.24 3.62
C ASP A 240 6.77 -17.69 4.28
N VAL A 241 6.64 -17.28 5.55
CA VAL A 241 7.81 -16.89 6.34
C VAL A 241 8.59 -18.15 6.64
N ARG A 242 9.60 -18.43 5.82
CA ARG A 242 10.46 -19.61 5.96
C ARG A 242 11.24 -19.59 7.26
N LYS A 243 11.68 -20.78 7.69
CA LYS A 243 12.64 -20.92 8.77
C LYS A 243 13.86 -20.04 8.48
N GLY A 244 14.23 -19.17 9.43
CA GLY A 244 15.26 -18.16 9.23
C GLY A 244 14.72 -16.74 8.99
N GLY A 245 13.43 -16.60 8.68
CA GLY A 245 12.65 -15.34 8.74
C GLY A 245 13.11 -14.23 7.80
N GLY A 246 13.70 -14.54 6.65
CA GLY A 246 13.96 -13.59 5.58
C GLY A 246 12.70 -13.35 4.76
N PHE A 247 12.45 -12.10 4.41
CA PHE A 247 11.36 -11.69 3.54
C PHE A 247 11.73 -10.37 2.87
N GLU A 248 11.85 -10.39 1.55
CA GLU A 248 12.08 -9.20 0.74
C GLU A 248 11.09 -9.16 -0.41
N TYR A 249 10.84 -7.98 -0.96
CA TYR A 249 9.91 -7.83 -2.06
C TYR A 249 10.22 -6.60 -2.92
N VAL A 250 9.85 -6.72 -4.19
CA VAL A 250 9.65 -5.58 -5.08
C VAL A 250 8.15 -5.32 -5.14
N GLY A 251 7.71 -4.15 -4.69
CA GLY A 251 6.37 -3.66 -4.96
C GLY A 251 6.36 -2.90 -6.29
N ALA A 252 5.29 -3.03 -7.07
CA ALA A 252 5.09 -2.25 -8.29
C ALA A 252 3.66 -1.73 -8.39
N ILE A 253 3.52 -0.48 -8.77
CA ILE A 253 2.21 0.08 -9.12
C ILE A 253 2.00 -0.15 -10.61
N MET A 254 0.94 -0.86 -10.99
CA MET A 254 0.71 -1.28 -12.36
C MET A 254 -0.77 -1.30 -12.73
N PRO A 255 -1.08 -1.30 -14.04
CA PRO A 255 -2.45 -1.54 -14.51
C PRO A 255 -2.98 -2.92 -14.06
N ILE A 256 -4.26 -2.99 -13.72
CA ILE A 256 -4.89 -4.21 -13.15
C ILE A 256 -4.82 -5.39 -14.14
N GLU A 257 -4.95 -5.12 -15.43
CA GLU A 257 -4.87 -6.12 -16.49
C GLU A 257 -3.49 -6.79 -16.60
N ARG A 258 -2.46 -6.24 -15.98
CA ARG A 258 -1.10 -6.81 -15.94
C ARG A 258 -0.88 -7.81 -14.82
N ILE A 259 -1.84 -8.00 -13.92
CA ILE A 259 -1.71 -8.95 -12.81
C ILE A 259 -1.38 -10.38 -13.27
N PRO A 260 -2.05 -10.95 -14.29
CA PRO A 260 -1.69 -12.29 -14.78
C PRO A 260 -0.25 -12.39 -15.28
N ASP A 261 0.20 -11.42 -16.05
CA ASP A 261 1.57 -11.40 -16.60
C ASP A 261 2.60 -11.24 -15.47
N ALA A 262 2.30 -10.38 -14.49
CA ALA A 262 3.15 -10.20 -13.31
C ALA A 262 3.25 -11.48 -12.47
N CYS A 263 2.16 -12.23 -12.30
CA CYS A 263 2.18 -13.51 -11.62
C CYS A 263 3.05 -14.53 -12.36
N ARG A 264 2.89 -14.67 -13.68
CA ARG A 264 3.71 -15.58 -14.50
C ARG A 264 5.19 -15.21 -14.40
N ALA A 265 5.51 -13.93 -14.58
CA ALA A 265 6.88 -13.44 -14.47
C ALA A 265 7.49 -13.72 -13.07
N GLY A 266 6.74 -13.49 -11.98
CA GLY A 266 7.19 -13.81 -10.64
C GLY A 266 7.45 -15.30 -10.42
N MET A 267 6.61 -16.18 -10.95
CA MET A 267 6.83 -17.62 -10.91
C MET A 267 8.07 -18.04 -11.71
N GLU A 268 8.27 -17.46 -12.89
CA GLU A 268 9.44 -17.74 -13.74
C GLU A 268 10.75 -17.28 -13.11
N ILE A 269 10.78 -16.05 -12.55
CA ILE A 269 11.96 -15.53 -11.83
C ILE A 269 12.31 -16.46 -10.68
N THR A 270 11.34 -16.85 -9.87
CA THR A 270 11.61 -17.73 -8.73
C THR A 270 12.09 -19.11 -9.15
N ALA A 271 11.58 -19.66 -10.24
CA ALA A 271 12.05 -20.92 -10.81
C ALA A 271 13.50 -20.83 -11.29
N ARG A 272 13.87 -19.74 -12.00
CA ARG A 272 15.26 -19.53 -12.46
C ARG A 272 16.26 -19.42 -11.34
N HIS A 273 15.88 -18.74 -10.24
CA HIS A 273 16.76 -18.52 -9.10
C HIS A 273 16.66 -19.61 -8.02
N GLY A 274 15.79 -20.61 -8.17
CA GLY A 274 15.61 -21.69 -7.20
C GLY A 274 15.16 -21.18 -5.82
N ILE A 275 14.27 -20.19 -5.80
CA ILE A 275 13.69 -19.59 -4.59
C ILE A 275 12.17 -19.75 -4.57
N THR A 276 11.54 -19.40 -3.45
CA THR A 276 10.09 -19.46 -3.31
C THR A 276 9.47 -18.07 -3.49
N TYR A 277 8.17 -18.00 -3.76
CA TYR A 277 7.44 -16.74 -3.97
C TYR A 277 6.22 -16.61 -3.06
N SER A 278 5.79 -15.38 -2.89
CA SER A 278 4.46 -15.00 -2.43
C SER A 278 4.03 -13.79 -3.28
N LEU A 279 3.09 -14.00 -4.19
CA LEU A 279 2.66 -12.95 -5.14
C LEU A 279 1.30 -12.42 -4.72
N GLY A 280 1.07 -11.14 -4.93
CA GLY A 280 -0.22 -10.58 -4.63
C GLY A 280 -0.38 -9.13 -5.05
N ALA A 281 -1.58 -8.61 -4.88
CA ALA A 281 -1.87 -7.21 -5.15
C ALA A 281 -2.91 -6.67 -4.17
N ARG A 282 -2.85 -5.36 -3.93
CA ARG A 282 -3.95 -4.57 -3.38
C ARG A 282 -4.44 -3.63 -4.46
N ILE A 283 -5.74 -3.56 -4.63
CA ILE A 283 -6.34 -2.57 -5.51
C ILE A 283 -6.33 -1.22 -4.81
N ILE A 284 -5.97 -0.16 -5.53
CA ILE A 284 -5.87 1.20 -5.00
C ILE A 284 -6.66 2.19 -5.86
N GLY A 285 -7.00 3.35 -5.29
CA GLY A 285 -7.61 4.46 -6.03
C GLY A 285 -8.94 4.09 -6.71
N ARG A 286 -9.78 3.30 -6.05
CA ARG A 286 -11.07 2.83 -6.59
C ARG A 286 -10.95 2.04 -7.90
N GLY A 287 -9.86 1.33 -8.08
CA GLY A 287 -9.59 0.57 -9.29
C GLY A 287 -8.68 1.27 -10.30
N ASN A 288 -8.10 2.41 -9.93
CA ASN A 288 -7.17 3.11 -10.80
C ASN A 288 -5.89 2.31 -11.10
N ALA A 289 -5.41 1.53 -10.13
CA ALA A 289 -4.23 0.70 -10.28
C ALA A 289 -4.21 -0.47 -9.28
N ALA A 290 -3.33 -1.41 -9.53
CA ALA A 290 -2.94 -2.43 -8.58
C ALA A 290 -1.56 -2.12 -7.99
N MET A 291 -1.44 -2.23 -6.67
CA MET A 291 -0.16 -2.32 -5.99
C MET A 291 0.19 -3.81 -5.93
N PHE A 292 0.98 -4.26 -6.88
CA PHE A 292 1.44 -5.65 -6.96
C PHE A 292 2.73 -5.83 -6.16
N PHE A 293 2.90 -6.98 -5.53
CA PHE A 293 4.13 -7.33 -4.83
C PHE A 293 4.66 -8.70 -5.28
N PHE A 294 5.91 -8.68 -5.70
CA PHE A 294 6.75 -9.84 -5.92
C PHE A 294 7.52 -10.09 -4.63
N ALA A 295 7.06 -10.99 -3.81
CA ALA A 295 7.68 -11.23 -2.51
C ALA A 295 8.40 -12.57 -2.48
N TYR A 296 9.57 -12.58 -1.87
CA TYR A 296 10.48 -13.70 -1.80
C TYR A 296 10.81 -14.02 -0.34
N PRO A 297 10.12 -15.01 0.25
CA PRO A 297 10.52 -15.55 1.55
C PRO A 297 11.78 -16.38 1.43
N PHE A 298 12.75 -16.20 2.35
CA PHE A 298 14.01 -16.91 2.32
C PHE A 298 14.61 -17.18 3.71
N ASN A 299 15.58 -18.05 3.79
CA ASN A 299 16.36 -18.27 5.00
C ASN A 299 17.55 -17.28 5.02
N ARG A 300 17.49 -16.25 5.87
CA ARG A 300 18.56 -15.25 5.97
C ARG A 300 19.87 -15.75 6.54
N VAL A 301 19.91 -16.98 7.06
CA VAL A 301 21.14 -17.63 7.53
C VAL A 301 21.84 -18.40 6.41
N ASP A 302 21.12 -18.74 5.33
CA ASP A 302 21.64 -19.34 4.12
C ASP A 302 22.13 -18.25 3.16
N MET A 303 23.44 -18.01 3.14
CA MET A 303 24.03 -16.93 2.33
C MET A 303 23.88 -17.19 0.83
N ASP A 304 23.83 -18.45 0.39
CA ASP A 304 23.59 -18.76 -1.02
C ASP A 304 22.15 -18.43 -1.42
N GLU A 305 21.19 -18.68 -0.54
CA GLU A 305 19.80 -18.28 -0.76
C GLU A 305 19.68 -16.73 -0.75
N VAL A 306 20.37 -16.04 0.15
CA VAL A 306 20.42 -14.56 0.18
C VAL A 306 20.92 -13.99 -1.15
N GLU A 307 22.00 -14.54 -1.71
CA GLU A 307 22.55 -14.07 -2.99
C GLU A 307 21.62 -14.38 -4.18
N ARG A 308 20.91 -15.51 -4.16
CA ARG A 308 19.89 -15.83 -5.17
C ARG A 308 18.72 -14.85 -5.10
N VAL A 309 18.26 -14.52 -3.88
CA VAL A 309 17.17 -13.54 -3.69
C VAL A 309 17.58 -12.14 -4.14
N LYS A 310 18.81 -11.68 -3.85
CA LYS A 310 19.30 -10.38 -4.35
C LYS A 310 19.21 -10.28 -5.87
N LYS A 311 19.72 -11.31 -6.59
CA LYS A 311 19.65 -11.37 -8.05
C LYS A 311 18.20 -11.39 -8.56
N ALA A 312 17.33 -12.11 -7.88
CA ALA A 312 15.91 -12.13 -8.22
C ALA A 312 15.25 -10.75 -8.03
N LEU A 313 15.60 -10.00 -6.98
CA LEU A 313 15.08 -8.64 -6.75
C LEU A 313 15.55 -7.66 -7.84
N GLU A 314 16.82 -7.74 -8.27
CA GLU A 314 17.35 -6.93 -9.38
C GLU A 314 16.58 -7.21 -10.67
N GLU A 315 16.43 -8.47 -11.05
CA GLU A 315 15.66 -8.89 -12.23
C GLU A 315 14.19 -8.47 -12.14
N THR A 316 13.62 -8.53 -10.94
CA THR A 316 12.21 -8.15 -10.71
C THR A 316 11.96 -6.66 -10.94
N ASN A 317 12.89 -5.78 -10.55
CA ASN A 317 12.77 -4.34 -10.83
C ASN A 317 12.66 -4.05 -12.34
N GLU A 318 13.53 -4.65 -13.14
CA GLU A 318 13.51 -4.51 -14.59
C GLU A 318 12.23 -5.14 -15.21
N THR A 319 11.85 -6.31 -14.71
CA THR A 319 10.64 -7.02 -15.16
C THR A 319 9.38 -6.20 -14.85
N ALA A 320 9.28 -5.60 -13.67
CA ALA A 320 8.15 -4.75 -13.30
C ALA A 320 7.99 -3.57 -14.28
N LEU A 321 9.09 -2.90 -14.63
CA LEU A 321 9.09 -1.83 -15.62
C LEU A 321 8.70 -2.33 -17.03
N ALA A 322 9.21 -3.49 -17.45
CA ALA A 322 8.88 -4.09 -18.76
C ALA A 322 7.40 -4.46 -18.87
N LEU A 323 6.76 -4.81 -17.76
CA LEU A 323 5.31 -5.07 -17.67
C LEU A 323 4.45 -3.79 -17.61
N GLY A 324 5.07 -2.61 -17.66
CA GLY A 324 4.37 -1.32 -17.54
C GLY A 324 4.02 -0.94 -16.11
N GLY A 325 4.62 -1.59 -15.12
CA GLY A 325 4.55 -1.22 -13.72
C GLY A 325 5.70 -0.30 -13.32
N ILE A 326 5.51 0.47 -12.26
CA ILE A 326 6.55 1.33 -11.70
C ILE A 326 6.94 0.77 -10.33
N PRO A 327 8.21 0.37 -10.10
CA PRO A 327 8.68 -0.07 -8.80
C PRO A 327 8.34 0.94 -7.70
N TRP A 328 7.79 0.44 -6.59
CA TRP A 328 7.24 1.24 -5.50
C TRP A 328 8.04 1.04 -4.22
N LYS A 329 8.33 2.11 -3.47
CA LYS A 329 9.23 2.12 -2.30
C LYS A 329 10.62 1.59 -2.63
N THR A 330 11.11 1.94 -3.78
CA THR A 330 12.37 1.40 -4.29
C THR A 330 13.59 1.85 -3.48
N GLU A 331 14.49 0.90 -3.29
CA GLU A 331 15.89 1.16 -2.95
C GLU A 331 16.63 1.85 -4.11
N VAL A 332 17.86 2.25 -3.90
CA VAL A 332 18.65 3.03 -4.87
C VAL A 332 18.74 2.33 -6.24
N GLN A 333 18.91 1.01 -6.29
CA GLN A 333 18.98 0.26 -7.56
C GLN A 333 17.67 0.34 -8.35
N GLY A 334 16.53 0.17 -7.70
CA GLY A 334 15.22 0.34 -8.34
C GLY A 334 14.97 1.78 -8.79
N GLN A 335 15.44 2.78 -8.03
CA GLN A 335 15.41 4.19 -8.47
C GLN A 335 16.25 4.39 -9.73
N GLN A 336 17.44 3.77 -9.82
CA GLN A 336 18.28 3.82 -11.03
C GLN A 336 17.56 3.22 -12.24
N ALA A 337 16.86 2.09 -12.06
CA ALA A 337 16.07 1.47 -13.12
C ALA A 337 14.96 2.41 -13.62
N ILE A 338 14.26 3.08 -12.71
CA ILE A 338 13.23 4.07 -13.06
C ILE A 338 13.85 5.27 -13.79
N LEU A 339 14.95 5.82 -13.27
CA LEU A 339 15.60 7.01 -13.86
C LEU A 339 16.11 6.78 -15.28
N ARG A 340 16.56 5.56 -15.62
CA ARG A 340 16.98 5.22 -17.00
C ARG A 340 15.84 5.29 -18.00
N GLN A 341 14.59 5.10 -17.57
CA GLN A 341 13.40 5.12 -18.43
C GLN A 341 12.58 6.40 -18.28
N MET A 342 12.94 7.25 -17.31
CA MET A 342 12.22 8.49 -17.05
C MET A 342 12.35 9.47 -18.21
N GLU A 343 11.27 10.16 -18.53
CA GLU A 343 11.29 11.24 -19.51
C GLU A 343 12.32 12.30 -19.10
N PRO A 344 13.24 12.71 -20.02
CA PRO A 344 14.39 13.56 -19.66
C PRO A 344 14.01 14.92 -19.08
N GLY A 345 12.90 15.54 -19.51
CA GLY A 345 12.41 16.81 -18.97
C GLY A 345 11.92 16.67 -17.54
N THR A 346 11.27 15.56 -17.22
CA THR A 346 10.83 15.23 -15.84
C THR A 346 12.04 15.10 -14.92
N TYR A 347 13.06 14.34 -15.31
CA TYR A 347 14.28 14.23 -14.49
C TYR A 347 15.02 15.56 -14.36
N ALA A 348 15.09 16.36 -15.44
CA ALA A 348 15.69 17.69 -15.37
C ALA A 348 14.92 18.64 -14.43
N LEU A 349 13.58 18.53 -14.38
CA LEU A 349 12.77 19.28 -13.44
C LEU A 349 13.02 18.84 -12.00
N MET A 350 13.09 17.53 -11.74
CA MET A 350 13.42 17.00 -10.40
C MET A 350 14.76 17.54 -9.89
N LYS A 351 15.79 17.52 -10.75
CA LYS A 351 17.11 18.08 -10.38
C LYS A 351 17.06 19.57 -10.04
N ARG A 352 16.31 20.38 -10.82
CA ARG A 352 16.14 21.81 -10.54
C ARG A 352 15.42 22.06 -9.22
N ILE A 353 14.34 21.32 -8.94
CA ILE A 353 13.60 21.42 -7.68
C ILE A 353 14.54 21.09 -6.51
N ARG A 354 15.27 19.99 -6.61
CA ARG A 354 16.22 19.58 -5.58
C ARG A 354 17.32 20.62 -5.34
N ALA A 355 17.92 21.16 -6.40
CA ALA A 355 18.97 22.19 -6.29
C ALA A 355 18.45 23.48 -5.62
N VAL A 356 17.17 23.83 -5.78
CA VAL A 356 16.56 24.97 -5.10
C VAL A 356 16.30 24.70 -3.63
N LEU A 357 15.83 23.50 -3.29
CA LEU A 357 15.46 23.15 -1.91
C LEU A 357 16.67 22.74 -1.07
N ASP A 358 17.63 22.02 -1.66
CA ASP A 358 18.84 21.49 -1.03
C ASP A 358 20.10 21.90 -1.81
N PRO A 359 20.47 23.20 -1.79
CA PRO A 359 21.60 23.71 -2.57
C PRO A 359 22.96 23.13 -2.14
N GLU A 360 23.09 22.70 -0.88
CA GLU A 360 24.31 22.08 -0.34
C GLU A 360 24.36 20.56 -0.53
N GLY A 361 23.29 19.94 -1.04
CA GLY A 361 23.23 18.50 -1.30
C GLY A 361 23.31 17.61 -0.06
N ILE A 362 22.84 18.09 1.09
CA ILE A 362 22.98 17.40 2.38
C ILE A 362 21.87 16.38 2.65
N MET A 363 20.75 16.46 1.91
CA MET A 363 19.57 15.65 2.17
C MET A 363 19.63 14.32 1.42
N ASN A 364 19.79 13.23 2.20
CA ASN A 364 19.70 11.85 1.77
C ASN A 364 20.38 11.56 0.40
N PRO A 365 21.70 11.83 0.28
CA PRO A 365 22.42 11.71 -0.99
C PRO A 365 22.34 10.29 -1.56
N GLY A 366 22.43 10.17 -2.89
CA GLY A 366 22.31 8.89 -3.63
C GLY A 366 20.88 8.50 -3.99
N ASN A 367 19.86 9.12 -3.38
CA ASN A 367 18.46 8.87 -3.76
C ASN A 367 18.03 9.81 -4.89
N TRP A 368 17.36 9.25 -5.90
CA TRP A 368 16.91 9.95 -7.11
C TRP A 368 18.06 10.68 -7.85
N GLU A 369 19.23 10.11 -7.81
CA GLU A 369 20.41 10.56 -8.54
C GLU A 369 20.86 9.48 -9.52
N VAL A 370 21.30 9.87 -10.72
CA VAL A 370 21.97 8.94 -11.64
C VAL A 370 23.39 8.73 -11.11
N ALA A 371 23.78 7.46 -10.96
CA ALA A 371 25.13 7.08 -10.57
C ALA A 371 26.15 7.40 -11.65
#